data_a44a2d0458c213bc1639ed52fafa92b6
#
_entry.id   a44a2d0458c213bc1639ed52fafa92b6
#
_cell.length_a   1.000
_cell.length_b   1.000
_cell.length_c   1.000
_cell.angle_alpha   90.00
_cell.angle_beta   90.00
_cell.angle_gamma   90.00
#
_symmetry.space_group_name_H-M   'P 1'
#
loop_
_entity.id
_entity.type
_entity.pdbx_description
1 polymer ?
#
loop_
_entity_poly.entity_id
_entity_poly.type
_entity_poly.pdbx_seq_one_letter_code
_entity_poly.pdbx_strand_id
1 'polypeptide(L)'
;MAPLHILIADADAARAKTLQGSLEDNGDTVVLAPLADLAMTLRRSKPDAAILATEALDRRTIDELRVATKEAPRPVVVFVDRADDTTMRDAIAAGVSSLVVAGLAPQRVRAILDVAIARFQATEATRVELETARANLAERKVIDRAKGILMQQRSLSEDDAYKALRKEAMDRGRKIADVAQSVVSVADLLKR
;
A
#
# COMPACT_ATOMS: atom_id res chain seq x y z
N MET A 1 -7.37 -8.39 -23.56
CA MET A 1 -6.93 -7.89 -22.25
C MET A 1 -5.63 -8.59 -21.90
N ALA A 2 -4.72 -7.98 -21.13
CA ALA A 2 -3.51 -8.66 -20.70
C ALA A 2 -3.84 -9.79 -19.71
N PRO A 3 -3.13 -10.95 -19.80
CA PRO A 3 -3.26 -12.03 -18.81
C PRO A 3 -2.86 -11.52 -17.41
N LEU A 4 -3.61 -11.96 -16.40
CA LEU A 4 -3.34 -11.64 -15.00
C LEU A 4 -2.87 -12.89 -14.25
N HIS A 5 -2.03 -12.68 -13.24
CA HIS A 5 -1.72 -13.67 -12.23
C HIS A 5 -2.64 -13.45 -11.02
N ILE A 6 -3.55 -14.38 -10.79
CA ILE A 6 -4.64 -14.24 -9.81
C ILE A 6 -4.49 -15.28 -8.71
N LEU A 7 -4.58 -14.82 -7.45
CA LEU A 7 -4.69 -15.70 -6.30
C LEU A 7 -6.17 -15.89 -5.94
N ILE A 8 -6.62 -17.13 -5.78
CA ILE A 8 -7.95 -17.43 -5.24
C ILE A 8 -7.79 -18.14 -3.89
N ALA A 9 -8.39 -17.56 -2.87
CA ALA A 9 -8.59 -18.19 -1.57
C ALA A 9 -10.08 -18.38 -1.34
N ASP A 10 -10.53 -19.63 -1.36
CA ASP A 10 -11.93 -19.98 -1.22
C ASP A 10 -12.10 -21.10 -0.18
N ALA A 11 -13.12 -20.95 0.67
CA ALA A 11 -13.50 -21.99 1.63
C ALA A 11 -14.13 -23.22 0.95
N ASP A 12 -14.68 -23.06 -0.27
CA ASP A 12 -15.24 -24.12 -1.08
C ASP A 12 -14.31 -24.47 -2.26
N ALA A 13 -13.71 -25.66 -2.20
CA ALA A 13 -12.78 -26.13 -3.21
C ALA A 13 -13.42 -26.37 -4.59
N ALA A 14 -14.71 -26.72 -4.66
CA ALA A 14 -15.41 -26.93 -5.93
C ALA A 14 -15.65 -25.56 -6.62
N ARG A 15 -16.07 -24.56 -5.85
CA ARG A 15 -16.24 -23.19 -6.32
C ARG A 15 -14.91 -22.59 -6.77
N ALA A 16 -13.83 -22.79 -5.99
CA ALA A 16 -12.48 -22.36 -6.36
C ALA A 16 -12.05 -22.91 -7.73
N LYS A 17 -12.26 -24.20 -7.98
CA LYS A 17 -11.93 -24.83 -9.28
C LYS A 17 -12.77 -24.30 -10.43
N THR A 18 -14.05 -24.05 -10.20
CA THR A 18 -14.93 -23.47 -11.23
C THR A 18 -14.47 -22.05 -11.60
N LEU A 19 -14.10 -21.24 -10.61
CA LEU A 19 -13.54 -19.92 -10.84
C LEU A 19 -12.20 -19.96 -11.56
N GLN A 20 -11.33 -20.88 -11.14
CA GLN A 20 -10.04 -21.11 -11.78
C GLN A 20 -10.24 -21.41 -13.28
N GLY A 21 -11.06 -22.40 -13.63
CA GLY A 21 -11.33 -22.73 -15.02
C GLY A 21 -11.83 -21.54 -15.84
N SER A 22 -12.79 -20.79 -15.30
CA SER A 22 -13.34 -19.62 -16.00
C SER A 22 -12.32 -18.51 -16.22
N LEU A 23 -11.37 -18.31 -15.32
CA LEU A 23 -10.31 -17.29 -15.45
C LEU A 23 -9.19 -17.79 -16.40
N GLU A 24 -8.82 -19.07 -16.31
CA GLU A 24 -7.84 -19.68 -17.20
C GLU A 24 -8.33 -19.72 -18.66
N ASP A 25 -9.63 -19.92 -18.89
CA ASP A 25 -10.26 -19.81 -20.22
C ASP A 25 -10.13 -18.40 -20.81
N ASN A 26 -10.00 -17.37 -19.98
CA ASN A 26 -9.71 -15.99 -20.39
C ASN A 26 -8.20 -15.71 -20.57
N GLY A 27 -7.34 -16.71 -20.37
CA GLY A 27 -5.90 -16.60 -20.49
C GLY A 27 -5.17 -16.15 -19.23
N ASP A 28 -5.86 -16.08 -18.07
CA ASP A 28 -5.25 -15.73 -16.79
C ASP A 28 -4.49 -16.93 -16.19
N THR A 29 -3.54 -16.67 -15.31
CA THR A 29 -2.85 -17.68 -14.51
C THR A 29 -3.39 -17.66 -13.09
N VAL A 30 -3.85 -18.79 -12.57
CA VAL A 30 -4.50 -18.86 -11.26
C VAL A 30 -3.73 -19.73 -10.29
N VAL A 31 -3.55 -19.23 -9.07
CA VAL A 31 -3.02 -19.96 -7.92
C VAL A 31 -4.12 -20.12 -6.88
N LEU A 32 -4.37 -21.34 -6.46
CA LEU A 32 -5.29 -21.64 -5.36
C LEU A 32 -4.54 -21.68 -4.03
N ALA A 33 -5.11 -21.11 -2.97
CA ALA A 33 -4.61 -21.19 -1.62
C ALA A 33 -5.72 -21.42 -0.59
N PRO A 34 -5.42 -22.08 0.53
CA PRO A 34 -6.31 -22.08 1.68
C PRO A 34 -6.51 -20.66 2.21
N LEU A 35 -7.70 -20.39 2.74
CA LEU A 35 -8.03 -19.09 3.31
C LEU A 35 -7.03 -18.66 4.39
N ALA A 36 -6.64 -19.58 5.27
CA ALA A 36 -5.68 -19.34 6.36
C ALA A 36 -4.27 -18.96 5.88
N ASP A 37 -3.92 -19.24 4.62
CA ASP A 37 -2.59 -18.97 4.06
C ASP A 37 -2.57 -17.74 3.14
N LEU A 38 -3.65 -16.96 3.12
CA LEU A 38 -3.82 -15.82 2.22
C LEU A 38 -2.63 -14.84 2.29
N ALA A 39 -2.29 -14.36 3.48
CA ALA A 39 -1.21 -13.37 3.66
C ALA A 39 0.15 -13.92 3.23
N MET A 40 0.47 -15.17 3.58
CA MET A 40 1.71 -15.81 3.18
C MET A 40 1.78 -16.02 1.67
N THR A 41 0.68 -16.46 1.06
CA THR A 41 0.63 -16.74 -0.38
C THR A 41 0.67 -15.45 -1.19
N LEU A 42 0.01 -14.37 -0.77
CA LEU A 42 0.11 -13.05 -1.38
C LEU A 42 1.57 -12.55 -1.45
N ARG A 43 2.31 -12.70 -0.36
CA ARG A 43 3.74 -12.31 -0.32
C ARG A 43 4.60 -13.13 -1.27
N ARG A 44 4.37 -14.45 -1.31
CA ARG A 44 5.19 -15.39 -2.08
C ARG A 44 4.90 -15.37 -3.56
N SER A 45 3.64 -15.40 -3.95
CA SER A 45 3.22 -15.48 -5.36
C SER A 45 3.17 -14.11 -6.05
N LYS A 46 3.05 -13.01 -5.27
CA LYS A 46 2.97 -11.64 -5.77
C LYS A 46 1.95 -11.49 -6.92
N PRO A 47 0.69 -11.90 -6.72
CA PRO A 47 -0.31 -11.86 -7.78
C PRO A 47 -0.66 -10.42 -8.16
N ASP A 48 -1.23 -10.25 -9.36
CA ASP A 48 -1.78 -8.96 -9.80
C ASP A 48 -3.06 -8.59 -9.04
N ALA A 49 -3.83 -9.61 -8.63
CA ALA A 49 -5.02 -9.46 -7.81
C ALA A 49 -5.31 -10.74 -7.01
N ALA A 50 -6.06 -10.60 -5.92
CA ALA A 50 -6.55 -11.73 -5.14
C ALA A 50 -8.08 -11.74 -5.04
N ILE A 51 -8.64 -12.94 -5.04
CA ILE A 51 -10.04 -13.22 -4.77
C ILE A 51 -10.11 -13.98 -3.45
N LEU A 52 -10.94 -13.49 -2.54
CA LEU A 52 -11.37 -14.20 -1.35
C LEU A 52 -12.83 -14.56 -1.51
N ALA A 53 -13.21 -15.84 -1.35
CA ALA A 53 -14.60 -16.22 -1.37
C ALA A 53 -14.95 -17.06 -0.12
N THR A 54 -16.02 -16.67 0.56
CA THR A 54 -16.51 -17.30 1.79
C THR A 54 -17.99 -17.05 1.96
N GLU A 55 -18.67 -17.83 2.81
CA GLU A 55 -20.09 -17.59 3.13
C GLU A 55 -20.30 -16.27 3.88
N ALA A 56 -19.42 -15.99 4.86
CA ALA A 56 -19.45 -14.76 5.64
C ALA A 56 -18.04 -14.42 6.11
N LEU A 57 -17.79 -13.12 6.33
CA LEU A 57 -16.55 -12.65 6.92
C LEU A 57 -16.69 -12.64 8.45
N ASP A 58 -15.88 -13.42 9.11
CA ASP A 58 -15.70 -13.30 10.55
C ASP A 58 -14.59 -12.30 10.89
N ARG A 59 -14.49 -11.94 12.15
CA ARG A 59 -13.48 -10.99 12.65
C ARG A 59 -12.05 -11.45 12.38
N ARG A 60 -11.81 -12.74 12.50
CA ARG A 60 -10.49 -13.32 12.26
C ARG A 60 -10.07 -13.13 10.79
N THR A 61 -10.96 -13.45 9.85
CA THR A 61 -10.70 -13.26 8.40
C THR A 61 -10.46 -11.79 8.07
N ILE A 62 -11.21 -10.85 8.68
CA ILE A 62 -10.99 -9.41 8.51
C ILE A 62 -9.61 -8.99 9.04
N ASP A 63 -9.19 -9.50 10.20
CA ASP A 63 -7.86 -9.19 10.75
C ASP A 63 -6.74 -9.78 9.88
N GLU A 64 -6.91 -10.99 9.35
CA GLU A 64 -5.98 -11.60 8.39
C GLU A 64 -5.90 -10.80 7.08
N LEU A 65 -7.04 -10.32 6.54
CA LEU A 65 -7.08 -9.43 5.38
C LEU A 65 -6.32 -8.13 5.65
N ARG A 66 -6.53 -7.52 6.82
CA ARG A 66 -5.84 -6.28 7.20
C ARG A 66 -4.31 -6.45 7.23
N VAL A 67 -3.83 -7.57 7.77
CA VAL A 67 -2.39 -7.90 7.77
C VAL A 67 -1.91 -8.12 6.34
N ALA A 68 -2.63 -8.93 5.56
CA ALA A 68 -2.27 -9.28 4.20
C ALA A 68 -2.16 -8.05 3.28
N THR A 69 -3.16 -7.18 3.30
CA THR A 69 -3.21 -5.96 2.46
C THR A 69 -2.19 -4.91 2.87
N LYS A 70 -1.84 -4.84 4.17
CA LYS A 70 -0.81 -3.93 4.69
C LYS A 70 0.61 -4.39 4.33
N GLU A 71 0.89 -5.69 4.47
CA GLU A 71 2.23 -6.24 4.24
C GLU A 71 2.55 -6.47 2.76
N ALA A 72 1.53 -6.81 1.96
CA ALA A 72 1.63 -7.01 0.52
C ALA A 72 0.46 -6.31 -0.19
N PRO A 73 0.52 -4.97 -0.37
CA PRO A 73 -0.55 -4.21 -1.00
C PRO A 73 -0.85 -4.74 -2.41
N ARG A 74 -2.04 -5.31 -2.58
CA ARG A 74 -2.58 -5.84 -3.83
C ARG A 74 -4.08 -5.62 -3.88
N PRO A 75 -4.69 -5.52 -5.08
CA PRO A 75 -6.13 -5.52 -5.20
C PRO A 75 -6.71 -6.82 -4.63
N VAL A 76 -7.59 -6.72 -3.65
CA VAL A 76 -8.30 -7.86 -3.06
C VAL A 76 -9.79 -7.66 -3.30
N VAL A 77 -10.41 -8.63 -3.95
CA VAL A 77 -11.86 -8.69 -4.14
C VAL A 77 -12.41 -9.79 -3.22
N VAL A 78 -13.38 -9.43 -2.41
CA VAL A 78 -14.04 -10.36 -1.50
C VAL A 78 -15.44 -10.65 -1.97
N PHE A 79 -15.76 -11.92 -2.14
CA PHE A 79 -17.12 -12.41 -2.40
C PHE A 79 -17.64 -13.09 -1.14
N VAL A 80 -18.81 -12.67 -0.70
CA VAL A 80 -19.53 -13.26 0.44
C VAL A 80 -20.98 -13.52 0.09
N ASP A 81 -21.58 -14.53 0.71
CA ASP A 81 -23.00 -14.79 0.51
C ASP A 81 -23.84 -13.79 1.31
N ARG A 82 -23.32 -13.35 2.46
CA ARG A 82 -23.99 -12.39 3.35
C ARG A 82 -22.97 -11.51 4.10
N ALA A 83 -23.29 -10.25 4.25
CA ALA A 83 -22.58 -9.32 5.11
C ALA A 83 -23.54 -8.25 5.61
N ASP A 84 -23.37 -7.83 6.84
CA ASP A 84 -24.03 -6.64 7.39
C ASP A 84 -23.20 -5.37 7.12
N ASP A 85 -23.78 -4.21 7.40
CA ASP A 85 -23.14 -2.92 7.17
C ASP A 85 -21.84 -2.73 7.96
N THR A 86 -21.74 -3.37 9.14
CA THR A 86 -20.53 -3.30 9.97
C THR A 86 -19.41 -4.11 9.36
N THR A 87 -19.70 -5.36 8.98
CA THR A 87 -18.76 -6.24 8.29
C THR A 87 -18.26 -5.63 6.98
N MET A 88 -19.15 -4.99 6.20
CA MET A 88 -18.76 -4.30 4.96
C MET A 88 -17.77 -3.16 5.24
N ARG A 89 -18.05 -2.32 6.24
CA ARG A 89 -17.15 -1.21 6.61
C ARG A 89 -15.79 -1.71 7.12
N ASP A 90 -15.80 -2.76 7.93
CA ASP A 90 -14.58 -3.34 8.49
C ASP A 90 -13.71 -3.99 7.40
N ALA A 91 -14.30 -4.65 6.41
CA ALA A 91 -13.60 -5.19 5.26
C ALA A 91 -12.95 -4.08 4.40
N ILE A 92 -13.67 -3.00 4.13
CA ILE A 92 -13.11 -1.85 3.41
C ILE A 92 -11.96 -1.21 4.22
N ALA A 93 -12.14 -1.03 5.53
CA ALA A 93 -11.10 -0.52 6.42
C ALA A 93 -9.88 -1.46 6.52
N ALA A 94 -10.07 -2.76 6.27
CA ALA A 94 -8.99 -3.73 6.15
C ALA A 94 -8.25 -3.68 4.79
N GLY A 95 -8.62 -2.77 3.89
CA GLY A 95 -7.93 -2.58 2.59
C GLY A 95 -8.50 -3.43 1.44
N VAL A 96 -9.70 -3.99 1.59
CA VAL A 96 -10.39 -4.69 0.50
C VAL A 96 -10.76 -3.70 -0.60
N SER A 97 -10.40 -4.01 -1.85
CA SER A 97 -10.64 -3.14 -3.00
C SER A 97 -12.09 -3.19 -3.51
N SER A 98 -12.75 -4.33 -3.31
CA SER A 98 -14.16 -4.53 -3.63
C SER A 98 -14.74 -5.65 -2.78
N LEU A 99 -15.95 -5.45 -2.26
CA LEU A 99 -16.74 -6.50 -1.59
C LEU A 99 -18.05 -6.69 -2.34
N VAL A 100 -18.35 -7.92 -2.69
CA VAL A 100 -19.53 -8.32 -3.46
C VAL A 100 -20.35 -9.28 -2.63
N VAL A 101 -21.60 -8.92 -2.35
CA VAL A 101 -22.54 -9.76 -1.59
C VAL A 101 -23.42 -10.51 -2.57
N ALA A 102 -23.59 -11.82 -2.35
CA ALA A 102 -24.49 -12.71 -3.13
C ALA A 102 -24.31 -12.60 -4.66
N GLY A 103 -23.09 -12.40 -5.13
CA GLY A 103 -22.86 -12.05 -6.53
C GLY A 103 -21.72 -12.81 -7.24
N LEU A 104 -21.31 -13.98 -6.71
CA LEU A 104 -20.24 -14.75 -7.36
C LEU A 104 -20.79 -15.48 -8.60
N ALA A 105 -20.67 -14.83 -9.75
CA ALA A 105 -20.94 -15.45 -11.06
C ALA A 105 -19.62 -15.53 -11.85
N PRO A 106 -19.12 -16.72 -12.21
CA PRO A 106 -17.80 -16.86 -12.85
C PRO A 106 -17.59 -15.95 -14.05
N GLN A 107 -18.61 -15.75 -14.89
CA GLN A 107 -18.57 -14.92 -16.09
C GLN A 107 -18.37 -13.41 -15.79
N ARG A 108 -18.67 -12.97 -14.55
CA ARG A 108 -18.56 -11.57 -14.13
C ARG A 108 -17.29 -11.27 -13.33
N VAL A 109 -16.62 -12.31 -12.83
CA VAL A 109 -15.49 -12.17 -11.91
C VAL A 109 -14.36 -11.35 -12.55
N ARG A 110 -14.04 -11.62 -13.82
CA ARG A 110 -12.99 -10.89 -14.52
C ARG A 110 -13.28 -9.38 -14.61
N ALA A 111 -14.49 -9.00 -14.97
CA ALA A 111 -14.87 -7.59 -15.04
C ALA A 111 -14.83 -6.90 -13.66
N ILE A 112 -15.19 -7.61 -12.59
CA ILE A 112 -15.09 -7.11 -11.21
C ILE A 112 -13.63 -6.92 -10.80
N LEU A 113 -12.76 -7.86 -11.15
CA LEU A 113 -11.31 -7.75 -10.91
C LEU A 113 -10.72 -6.53 -11.63
N ASP A 114 -11.06 -6.31 -12.89
CA ASP A 114 -10.53 -5.17 -13.64
C ASP A 114 -10.91 -3.83 -13.00
N VAL A 115 -12.15 -3.71 -12.52
CA VAL A 115 -12.60 -2.51 -11.78
C VAL A 115 -11.86 -2.37 -10.46
N ALA A 116 -11.68 -3.48 -9.73
CA ALA A 116 -10.98 -3.46 -8.45
C ALA A 116 -9.49 -3.10 -8.62
N ILE A 117 -8.83 -3.62 -9.66
CA ILE A 117 -7.45 -3.28 -10.01
C ILE A 117 -7.33 -1.79 -10.33
N ALA A 118 -8.22 -1.26 -11.19
CA ALA A 118 -8.19 0.15 -11.56
C ALA A 118 -8.38 1.08 -10.35
N ARG A 119 -9.32 0.74 -9.45
CA ARG A 119 -9.54 1.48 -8.19
C ARG A 119 -8.31 1.42 -7.27
N PHE A 120 -7.74 0.24 -7.11
CA PHE A 120 -6.54 0.06 -6.29
C PHE A 120 -5.38 0.90 -6.82
N GLN A 121 -5.13 0.87 -8.13
CA GLN A 121 -4.07 1.65 -8.77
C GLN A 121 -4.27 3.16 -8.57
N ALA A 122 -5.50 3.66 -8.73
CA ALA A 122 -5.81 5.07 -8.51
C ALA A 122 -5.59 5.48 -7.04
N THR A 123 -6.02 4.66 -6.08
CA THR A 123 -5.82 4.92 -4.64
C THR A 123 -4.34 4.88 -4.27
N GLU A 124 -3.61 3.91 -4.81
CA GLU A 124 -2.18 3.74 -4.54
C GLU A 124 -1.34 4.89 -5.11
N ALA A 125 -1.69 5.36 -6.32
CA ALA A 125 -1.05 6.54 -6.90
C ALA A 125 -1.22 7.78 -6.01
N THR A 126 -2.44 8.02 -5.52
CA THR A 126 -2.72 9.14 -4.59
C THR A 126 -1.97 8.98 -3.26
N ARG A 127 -1.84 7.75 -2.74
CA ARG A 127 -1.09 7.46 -1.51
C ARG A 127 0.39 7.78 -1.68
N VAL A 128 1.00 7.33 -2.78
CA VAL A 128 2.42 7.58 -3.09
C VAL A 128 2.67 9.08 -3.28
N GLU A 129 1.78 9.79 -3.96
CA GLU A 129 1.88 11.24 -4.13
C GLU A 129 1.82 11.97 -2.79
N LEU A 130 0.88 11.59 -1.92
CA LEU A 130 0.75 12.17 -0.58
C LEU A 130 1.99 11.91 0.28
N GLU A 131 2.53 10.69 0.26
CA GLU A 131 3.75 10.35 1.00
C GLU A 131 4.96 11.15 0.49
N THR A 132 5.09 11.28 -0.82
CA THR A 132 6.14 12.09 -1.46
C THR A 132 6.03 13.56 -1.06
N ALA A 133 4.81 14.13 -1.12
CA ALA A 133 4.56 15.51 -0.72
C ALA A 133 4.88 15.74 0.78
N ARG A 134 4.51 14.80 1.65
CA ARG A 134 4.83 14.85 3.08
C ARG A 134 6.34 14.78 3.34
N ALA A 135 7.05 13.89 2.65
CA ALA A 135 8.50 13.77 2.75
C ALA A 135 9.19 15.07 2.31
N ASN A 136 8.81 15.64 1.18
CA ASN A 136 9.35 16.90 0.69
C ASN A 136 9.11 18.07 1.67
N LEU A 137 7.92 18.13 2.27
CA LEU A 137 7.61 19.15 3.28
C LEU A 137 8.45 18.96 4.55
N ALA A 138 8.67 17.72 4.99
CA ALA A 138 9.53 17.42 6.13
C ALA A 138 10.98 17.81 5.85
N GLU A 139 11.52 17.45 4.69
CA GLU A 139 12.87 17.86 4.27
C GLU A 139 13.03 19.39 4.24
N ARG A 140 12.05 20.11 3.67
CA ARG A 140 12.08 21.58 3.63
C ARG A 140 12.09 22.18 5.03
N LYS A 141 11.24 21.70 5.95
CA LYS A 141 11.21 22.18 7.35
C LYS A 141 12.55 21.98 8.06
N VAL A 142 13.22 20.85 7.83
CA VAL A 142 14.54 20.58 8.42
C VAL A 142 15.59 21.52 7.85
N ILE A 143 15.61 21.76 6.54
CA ILE A 143 16.53 22.70 5.91
C ILE A 143 16.31 24.12 6.41
N ASP A 144 15.07 24.59 6.50
CA ASP A 144 14.74 25.93 7.00
C ASP A 144 15.17 26.11 8.48
N ARG A 145 14.96 25.07 9.30
CA ARG A 145 15.43 25.09 10.70
C ARG A 145 16.95 25.14 10.79
N ALA A 146 17.66 24.37 9.97
CA ALA A 146 19.13 24.39 9.93
C ALA A 146 19.67 25.73 9.45
N LYS A 147 19.05 26.36 8.43
CA LYS A 147 19.38 27.74 8.02
C LYS A 147 19.25 28.71 9.18
N GLY A 148 18.12 28.68 9.89
CA GLY A 148 17.89 29.53 11.06
C GLY A 148 18.97 29.37 12.14
N ILE A 149 19.42 28.16 12.41
CA ILE A 149 20.51 27.88 13.36
C ILE A 149 21.84 28.47 12.86
N LEU A 150 22.19 28.30 11.59
CA LEU A 150 23.43 28.84 11.01
C LEU A 150 23.41 30.38 10.98
N MET A 151 22.27 30.98 10.64
CA MET A 151 22.09 32.43 10.70
C MET A 151 22.36 32.96 12.09
N GLN A 152 21.81 32.34 13.13
CA GLN A 152 21.99 32.75 14.52
C GLN A 152 23.42 32.54 15.04
N GLN A 153 24.01 31.37 14.77
CA GLN A 153 25.31 30.99 15.33
C GLN A 153 26.51 31.58 14.58
N ARG A 154 26.36 31.86 13.29
CA ARG A 154 27.45 32.32 12.41
C ARG A 154 27.20 33.68 11.77
N SER A 155 26.12 34.37 12.15
CA SER A 155 25.72 35.66 11.57
C SER A 155 25.65 35.64 10.03
N LEU A 156 25.24 34.51 9.47
CA LEU A 156 25.11 34.34 8.01
C LEU A 156 23.78 34.90 7.50
N SER A 157 23.77 35.35 6.25
CA SER A 157 22.51 35.57 5.54
C SER A 157 21.81 34.24 5.26
N GLU A 158 20.51 34.26 4.94
CA GLU A 158 19.75 33.05 4.59
C GLU A 158 20.38 32.35 3.37
N ASP A 159 20.80 33.12 2.36
CA ASP A 159 21.43 32.60 1.15
C ASP A 159 22.79 31.92 1.46
N ASP A 160 23.61 32.56 2.30
CA ASP A 160 24.91 31.99 2.71
C ASP A 160 24.74 30.73 3.57
N ALA A 161 23.74 30.70 4.46
CA ALA A 161 23.42 29.53 5.25
C ALA A 161 22.99 28.35 4.35
N TYR A 162 22.16 28.60 3.33
CA TYR A 162 21.79 27.58 2.36
C TYR A 162 22.99 27.10 1.53
N LYS A 163 23.84 28.02 1.04
CA LYS A 163 25.07 27.69 0.31
C LYS A 163 26.01 26.82 1.16
N ALA A 164 26.15 27.13 2.44
CA ALA A 164 26.97 26.36 3.36
C ALA A 164 26.44 24.91 3.52
N LEU A 165 25.13 24.73 3.72
CA LEU A 165 24.51 23.40 3.78
C LEU A 165 24.69 22.62 2.48
N ARG A 166 24.50 23.30 1.33
CA ARG A 166 24.66 22.66 0.01
C ARG A 166 26.10 22.25 -0.25
N LYS A 167 27.06 23.10 0.07
CA LYS A 167 28.50 22.78 -0.09
C LYS A 167 28.87 21.55 0.74
N GLU A 168 28.49 21.53 2.01
CA GLU A 168 28.75 20.40 2.89
C GLU A 168 28.09 19.10 2.39
N ALA A 169 26.90 19.20 1.84
CA ALA A 169 26.20 18.06 1.23
C ALA A 169 26.95 17.52 0.00
N MET A 170 27.47 18.41 -0.85
CA MET A 170 28.25 18.03 -2.01
C MET A 170 29.62 17.43 -1.60
N ASP A 171 30.30 18.04 -0.66
CA ASP A 171 31.63 17.59 -0.19
C ASP A 171 31.56 16.18 0.45
N ARG A 172 30.40 15.84 1.05
CA ARG A 172 30.16 14.54 1.70
C ARG A 172 29.36 13.55 0.85
N GLY A 173 28.91 13.89 -0.35
CA GLY A 173 28.07 13.05 -1.19
C GLY A 173 26.74 12.68 -0.53
N ARG A 174 26.15 13.59 0.29
CA ARG A 174 24.90 13.38 1.04
C ARG A 174 23.79 14.31 0.55
N LYS A 175 22.53 13.99 0.88
CA LYS A 175 21.43 14.90 0.65
C LYS A 175 21.55 16.13 1.58
N ILE A 176 21.14 17.29 1.08
CA ILE A 176 21.13 18.53 1.88
C ILE A 176 20.27 18.40 3.14
N ALA A 177 19.17 17.66 3.08
CA ALA A 177 18.29 17.40 4.22
C ALA A 177 19.01 16.60 5.32
N ASP A 178 19.87 15.63 4.97
CA ASP A 178 20.63 14.84 5.94
C ASP A 178 21.67 15.70 6.67
N VAL A 179 22.33 16.61 5.94
CA VAL A 179 23.27 17.57 6.53
C VAL A 179 22.52 18.53 7.44
N ALA A 180 21.39 19.05 6.98
CA ALA A 180 20.53 19.93 7.77
C ALA A 180 20.07 19.24 9.06
N GLN A 181 19.65 17.97 8.98
CA GLN A 181 19.28 17.19 10.17
C GLN A 181 20.44 17.03 11.15
N SER A 182 21.67 16.85 10.66
CA SER A 182 22.85 16.80 11.51
C SER A 182 23.09 18.11 12.25
N VAL A 183 22.93 19.25 11.57
CA VAL A 183 23.05 20.59 12.18
C VAL A 183 22.00 20.80 13.27
N VAL A 184 20.75 20.43 12.98
CA VAL A 184 19.64 20.53 13.95
C VAL A 184 19.91 19.66 15.17
N SER A 185 20.34 18.42 14.97
CA SER A 185 20.62 17.47 16.07
C SER A 185 21.71 17.98 17.00
N VAL A 186 22.82 18.52 16.45
CA VAL A 186 23.89 19.11 17.24
C VAL A 186 23.40 20.34 18.01
N ALA A 187 22.65 21.23 17.37
CA ALA A 187 22.11 22.43 18.04
C ALA A 187 21.13 22.09 19.18
N ASP A 188 20.33 21.04 19.03
CA ASP A 188 19.41 20.57 20.08
C ASP A 188 20.16 19.97 21.28
N LEU A 189 21.30 19.31 21.04
CA LEU A 189 22.19 18.82 22.12
C LEU A 189 22.84 19.96 22.92
N LEU A 190 23.20 21.06 22.25
CA LEU A 190 23.86 22.22 22.89
C LEU A 190 22.89 23.14 23.65
N LYS A 191 21.58 22.97 23.48
CA LYS A 191 20.54 23.71 24.18
C LYS A 191 20.09 23.06 25.51
N ARG A 192 20.58 21.89 25.82
CA ARG A 192 20.34 21.16 27.07
C ARG A 192 21.46 21.47 28.07
#